data_25d9331b6620c728ea0e615150570659
#
_entry.id   25d9331b6620c728ea0e615150570659
#
_cell.length_a   1.000
_cell.length_b   1.000
_cell.length_c   1.000
_cell.angle_alpha   90.00
_cell.angle_beta   90.00
_cell.angle_gamma   90.00
#
_symmetry.space_group_name_H-M   'P 1'
#
loop_
_entity.id
_entity.type
_entity.pdbx_description
1 polymer ?
#
loop_
_entity_poly.entity_id
_entity_poly.type
_entity_poly.pdbx_seq_one_letter_code
_entity_poly.pdbx_strand_id
1 'polypeptide(L)'
;PVYLAFVYEPKGKIMQTGLIKVTDQISIPVPAGSGQFGRQRFMTYEDLDNTKEIKEFVYQKSQKKVPDKGGIVIGIHAIGDIPSKSGAEHIMCICEDRHILLVGATRSGKSRRIILESIWFTLKAGENMLINDPKGELYAYTSPFAKDNGYQVVAIDFRNPNKGTHYNYMEEIISAIDSGNVAEAVDLTWDLVSVLVGDLKGEPIWHNGECATIAASIL
;
A
#
# COMPACT_ATOMS: atom_id res chain seq x y z
N PRO A 1 -8.80 -11.27 -22.79
CA PRO A 1 -8.45 -10.20 -21.88
C PRO A 1 -7.91 -9.02 -22.69
N VAL A 2 -8.63 -7.89 -22.61
CA VAL A 2 -8.21 -6.67 -23.30
C VAL A 2 -7.28 -5.92 -22.35
N TYR A 3 -6.04 -5.76 -22.73
CA TYR A 3 -5.09 -4.93 -22.02
C TYR A 3 -5.16 -3.52 -22.58
N LEU A 4 -5.64 -2.57 -21.78
CA LEU A 4 -5.56 -1.13 -22.06
C LEU A 4 -4.26 -0.61 -21.45
N ALA A 5 -3.26 -0.35 -22.29
CA ALA A 5 -2.08 0.39 -21.91
C ALA A 5 -2.34 1.88 -22.17
N PHE A 6 -2.36 2.70 -21.14
CA PHE A 6 -2.37 4.15 -21.29
C PHE A 6 -0.93 4.64 -21.44
N VAL A 7 -0.62 5.19 -22.61
CA VAL A 7 0.64 5.88 -22.83
C VAL A 7 0.40 7.36 -22.54
N TYR A 8 1.06 7.89 -21.50
CA TYR A 8 1.10 9.33 -21.28
C TYR A 8 2.14 9.95 -22.22
N GLU A 9 1.67 10.74 -23.18
CA GLU A 9 2.54 11.53 -24.04
C GLU A 9 2.79 12.90 -23.41
N PRO A 10 4.03 13.22 -23.00
CA PRO A 10 4.40 14.60 -22.73
C PRO A 10 4.36 15.40 -24.06
N LYS A 11 3.67 16.53 -24.05
CA LYS A 11 3.59 17.45 -25.21
C LYS A 11 4.99 17.75 -25.75
N GLY A 12 5.29 17.22 -26.94
CA GLY A 12 6.47 17.72 -27.66
C GLY A 12 7.23 16.79 -28.57
N LYS A 13 7.06 15.46 -28.54
CA LYS A 13 7.65 14.58 -29.55
C LYS A 13 6.79 13.33 -29.72
N ILE A 14 6.27 13.14 -30.89
CA ILE A 14 5.62 11.91 -31.30
C ILE A 14 6.67 10.80 -31.22
N MET A 15 6.50 9.87 -30.29
CA MET A 15 7.27 8.63 -30.30
C MET A 15 6.96 7.90 -31.59
N GLN A 16 7.96 7.71 -32.44
CA GLN A 16 7.83 6.80 -33.57
C GLN A 16 7.63 5.41 -33.00
N THR A 17 6.41 4.92 -33.05
CA THR A 17 6.09 3.53 -32.69
C THR A 17 6.30 2.65 -33.90
N GLY A 18 7.19 1.69 -33.79
CA GLY A 18 7.23 0.58 -34.71
C GLY A 18 6.01 -0.32 -34.49
N LEU A 19 5.49 -0.91 -35.56
CA LEU A 19 4.40 -1.91 -35.47
C LEU A 19 4.98 -3.29 -35.70
N ILE A 20 4.75 -4.22 -34.78
CA ILE A 20 4.98 -5.65 -35.02
C ILE A 20 3.67 -6.29 -35.42
N LYS A 21 3.63 -6.89 -36.60
CA LYS A 21 2.48 -7.62 -37.09
C LYS A 21 2.40 -8.97 -36.38
N VAL A 22 1.33 -9.18 -35.63
CA VAL A 22 1.08 -10.44 -34.91
C VAL A 22 0.25 -11.37 -35.75
N THR A 23 -0.75 -10.81 -36.45
CA THR A 23 -1.54 -11.50 -37.47
C THR A 23 -1.80 -10.54 -38.63
N ASP A 24 -2.42 -11.03 -39.72
CA ASP A 24 -2.75 -10.18 -40.87
C ASP A 24 -3.71 -9.03 -40.50
N GLN A 25 -4.42 -9.13 -39.40
CA GLN A 25 -5.41 -8.14 -38.96
C GLN A 25 -4.97 -7.41 -37.70
N ILE A 26 -3.94 -7.86 -36.97
CA ILE A 26 -3.52 -7.30 -35.67
C ILE A 26 -2.04 -6.91 -35.72
N SER A 27 -1.79 -5.64 -35.49
CA SER A 27 -0.44 -5.11 -35.30
C SER A 27 -0.35 -4.47 -33.93
N ILE A 28 0.74 -4.74 -33.21
CA ILE A 28 0.99 -4.21 -31.87
C ILE A 28 2.05 -3.12 -31.97
N PRO A 29 1.80 -1.91 -31.39
CA PRO A 29 2.82 -0.89 -31.35
C PRO A 29 3.97 -1.32 -30.43
N VAL A 30 5.19 -1.21 -30.93
CA VAL A 30 6.41 -1.40 -30.13
C VAL A 30 7.12 -0.07 -29.95
N PRO A 31 7.69 0.21 -28.76
CA PRO A 31 8.43 1.43 -28.53
C PRO A 31 9.64 1.49 -29.47
N ALA A 32 9.63 2.43 -30.41
CA ALA A 32 10.75 2.71 -31.29
C ALA A 32 11.39 4.06 -30.89
N GLY A 33 12.01 4.11 -29.74
CA GLY A 33 12.70 5.30 -29.25
C GLY A 33 14.13 5.01 -28.82
N SER A 34 14.94 6.05 -28.72
CA SER A 34 16.34 5.96 -28.26
C SER A 34 16.49 5.48 -26.81
N GLY A 35 15.39 5.24 -26.09
CA GLY A 35 15.42 4.85 -24.68
C GLY A 35 15.81 5.98 -23.73
N GLN A 36 15.81 7.23 -24.18
CA GLN A 36 16.19 8.40 -23.37
C GLN A 36 15.40 8.55 -22.07
N PHE A 37 14.17 8.06 -22.02
CA PHE A 37 13.31 8.06 -20.83
C PHE A 37 13.09 6.66 -20.25
N GLY A 38 13.91 5.68 -20.64
CA GLY A 38 13.77 4.29 -20.27
C GLY A 38 12.87 3.51 -21.26
N ARG A 39 12.99 2.20 -21.22
CA ARG A 39 12.12 1.29 -21.95
C ARG A 39 11.32 0.49 -20.94
N GLN A 40 10.01 0.52 -21.06
CA GLN A 40 9.13 -0.29 -20.21
C GLN A 40 8.70 -1.54 -21.00
N ARG A 41 8.84 -2.68 -20.38
CA ARG A 41 8.36 -3.96 -20.89
C ARG A 41 7.92 -4.84 -19.72
N PHE A 42 7.20 -5.89 -20.01
CA PHE A 42 6.95 -6.90 -18.98
C PHE A 42 8.27 -7.56 -18.57
N MET A 43 8.42 -7.80 -17.30
CA MET A 43 9.54 -8.50 -16.72
C MET A 43 9.54 -9.96 -17.19
N THR A 44 10.69 -10.46 -17.61
CA THR A 44 10.91 -11.87 -17.94
C THR A 44 11.45 -12.63 -16.73
N TYR A 45 11.53 -13.96 -16.84
CA TYR A 45 12.15 -14.77 -15.78
C TYR A 45 13.64 -14.43 -15.59
N GLU A 46 14.35 -14.11 -16.67
CA GLU A 46 15.76 -13.66 -16.59
C GLU A 46 15.92 -12.33 -15.85
N ASP A 47 14.93 -11.45 -15.98
CA ASP A 47 14.93 -10.19 -15.24
C ASP A 47 14.72 -10.41 -13.75
N LEU A 48 13.92 -11.41 -13.35
CA LEU A 48 13.70 -11.75 -11.95
C LEU A 48 15.02 -12.16 -11.28
N ASP A 49 15.83 -12.96 -11.96
CA ASP A 49 17.12 -13.44 -11.44
C ASP A 49 18.17 -12.32 -11.36
N ASN A 50 18.07 -11.33 -12.24
CA ASN A 50 19.05 -10.23 -12.34
C ASN A 50 18.67 -8.96 -11.56
N THR A 51 17.43 -8.85 -11.07
CA THR A 51 17.00 -7.65 -10.34
C THR A 51 17.32 -7.75 -8.86
N LYS A 52 17.84 -6.63 -8.31
CA LYS A 52 18.06 -6.50 -6.85
C LYS A 52 16.81 -6.07 -6.09
N GLU A 53 15.75 -5.67 -6.80
CA GLU A 53 14.51 -5.15 -6.22
C GLU A 53 13.60 -6.28 -5.70
N ILE A 54 13.68 -7.46 -6.34
CA ILE A 54 12.92 -8.63 -5.93
C ILE A 54 13.81 -9.51 -5.07
N LYS A 55 13.35 -9.77 -3.86
CA LYS A 55 14.03 -10.64 -2.92
C LYS A 55 13.28 -11.96 -2.81
N GLU A 56 14.03 -13.02 -2.68
CA GLU A 56 13.50 -14.35 -2.41
C GLU A 56 13.61 -14.65 -0.93
N PHE A 57 12.51 -15.05 -0.35
CA PHE A 57 12.44 -15.54 1.02
C PHE A 57 11.98 -16.99 1.03
N VAL A 58 12.78 -17.87 1.63
CA VAL A 58 12.43 -19.28 1.74
C VAL A 58 11.70 -19.51 3.06
N TYR A 59 10.41 -19.81 2.95
CA TYR A 59 9.58 -20.15 4.10
C TYR A 59 9.52 -21.67 4.29
N GLN A 60 9.82 -22.12 5.50
CA GLN A 60 9.61 -23.53 5.91
C GLN A 60 8.79 -23.53 7.19
N LYS A 61 7.69 -24.28 7.20
CA LYS A 61 6.79 -24.39 8.34
C LYS A 61 7.50 -24.94 9.61
N SER A 62 8.51 -25.77 9.43
CA SER A 62 9.33 -26.33 10.51
C SER A 62 10.38 -25.36 11.07
N GLN A 63 10.75 -24.36 10.31
CA GLN A 63 11.70 -23.33 10.69
C GLN A 63 10.94 -22.05 11.01
N LYS A 64 11.04 -21.58 12.25
CA LYS A 64 10.46 -20.28 12.66
C LYS A 64 11.26 -19.09 12.07
N LYS A 65 11.68 -19.19 10.81
CA LYS A 65 12.37 -18.10 10.13
C LYS A 65 11.38 -17.00 9.82
N VAL A 66 11.71 -15.80 10.22
CA VAL A 66 10.90 -14.59 10.04
C VAL A 66 11.61 -13.72 9.00
N PRO A 67 10.90 -13.06 8.07
CA PRO A 67 11.52 -12.09 7.18
C PRO A 67 12.07 -10.89 7.96
N ASP A 68 13.24 -10.41 7.54
CA ASP A 68 13.90 -9.25 8.17
C ASP A 68 13.20 -7.93 7.84
N LYS A 69 12.47 -7.89 6.74
CA LYS A 69 11.71 -6.73 6.26
C LYS A 69 10.43 -7.18 5.58
N GLY A 70 9.36 -6.46 5.81
CA GLY A 70 8.08 -6.64 5.12
C GLY A 70 8.16 -6.25 3.65
N GLY A 71 7.09 -6.47 2.92
CA GLY A 71 7.04 -6.12 1.51
C GLY A 71 5.83 -6.70 0.80
N ILE A 72 5.73 -6.36 -0.48
CA ILE A 72 4.66 -6.86 -1.33
C ILE A 72 5.10 -8.20 -1.94
N VAL A 73 4.33 -9.24 -1.63
CA VAL A 73 4.50 -10.56 -2.24
C VAL A 73 3.98 -10.51 -3.67
N ILE A 74 4.85 -10.79 -4.63
CA ILE A 74 4.51 -10.78 -6.06
C ILE A 74 4.30 -12.18 -6.63
N GLY A 75 4.77 -13.19 -5.94
CA GLY A 75 4.59 -14.58 -6.32
C GLY A 75 5.18 -15.56 -5.32
N ILE A 76 4.75 -16.80 -5.45
CA ILE A 76 5.34 -17.94 -4.76
C ILE A 76 5.88 -18.85 -5.84
N HIS A 77 7.18 -19.10 -5.82
CA HIS A 77 7.84 -19.99 -6.74
C HIS A 77 8.09 -21.33 -6.07
N ALA A 78 7.52 -22.38 -6.61
CA ALA A 78 7.93 -23.74 -6.26
C ALA A 78 9.09 -24.11 -7.18
N ILE A 79 10.25 -24.40 -6.64
CA ILE A 79 11.36 -24.93 -7.43
C ILE A 79 10.97 -26.33 -7.91
N GLY A 80 10.69 -26.44 -9.19
CA GLY A 80 10.17 -27.64 -9.86
C GLY A 80 8.64 -27.70 -9.82
N ASP A 81 8.05 -28.33 -10.85
CA ASP A 81 6.59 -28.45 -11.08
C ASP A 81 5.79 -29.23 -10.00
N ILE A 82 6.40 -29.47 -8.86
CA ILE A 82 5.79 -30.23 -7.75
C ILE A 82 6.00 -29.45 -6.46
N PRO A 83 4.95 -29.30 -5.62
CA PRO A 83 5.12 -28.77 -4.28
C PRO A 83 6.27 -29.50 -3.61
N SER A 84 7.28 -28.75 -3.21
CA SER A 84 8.50 -29.32 -2.62
C SER A 84 8.10 -30.32 -1.54
N LYS A 85 8.56 -31.57 -1.67
CA LYS A 85 8.39 -32.59 -0.61
C LYS A 85 8.97 -32.13 0.72
N SER A 86 9.84 -31.14 0.71
CA SER A 86 10.43 -30.51 1.90
C SER A 86 9.48 -29.51 2.59
N GLY A 87 8.34 -29.14 1.96
CA GLY A 87 7.43 -28.15 2.50
C GLY A 87 8.01 -26.72 2.53
N ALA A 88 9.07 -26.46 1.78
CA ALA A 88 9.64 -25.13 1.62
C ALA A 88 8.90 -24.38 0.50
N GLU A 89 8.53 -23.14 0.77
CA GLU A 89 7.93 -22.23 -0.19
C GLU A 89 8.88 -21.07 -0.44
N HIS A 90 9.09 -20.74 -1.71
CA HIS A 90 9.92 -19.63 -2.13
C HIS A 90 9.02 -18.43 -2.43
N ILE A 91 9.07 -17.44 -1.58
CA ILE A 91 8.25 -16.24 -1.66
C ILE A 91 9.09 -15.15 -2.33
N MET A 92 8.62 -14.66 -3.46
CA MET A 92 9.21 -13.51 -4.13
C MET A 92 8.52 -12.24 -3.63
N CYS A 93 9.28 -11.28 -3.14
CA CYS A 93 8.76 -10.04 -2.56
C CYS A 93 9.57 -8.81 -2.97
N ILE A 94 8.88 -7.69 -3.04
CA ILE A 94 9.48 -6.36 -3.19
C ILE A 94 9.48 -5.72 -1.80
N CYS A 95 10.67 -5.57 -1.21
CA CYS A 95 10.87 -5.02 0.14
C CYS A 95 11.44 -3.60 0.13
N GLU A 96 11.55 -2.99 -1.03
CA GLU A 96 12.01 -1.60 -1.19
C GLU A 96 10.82 -0.63 -1.05
N ASP A 97 11.11 0.63 -0.70
CA ASP A 97 10.11 1.70 -0.65
C ASP A 97 9.61 2.03 -2.06
N ARG A 98 8.56 1.36 -2.48
CA ARG A 98 7.97 1.50 -3.82
C ARG A 98 6.46 1.65 -3.74
N HIS A 99 5.95 2.55 -4.56
CA HIS A 99 4.52 2.57 -4.86
C HIS A 99 4.20 1.48 -5.86
N ILE A 100 3.26 0.60 -5.51
CA ILE A 100 2.88 -0.54 -6.34
C ILE A 100 1.43 -0.41 -6.75
N LEU A 101 1.16 -0.47 -8.06
CA LEU A 101 -0.17 -0.51 -8.62
C LEU A 101 -0.51 -1.92 -9.08
N LEU A 102 -1.48 -2.55 -8.42
CA LEU A 102 -1.97 -3.88 -8.77
C LEU A 102 -3.26 -3.77 -9.59
N VAL A 103 -3.19 -4.11 -10.87
CA VAL A 103 -4.32 -4.07 -11.79
C VAL A 103 -4.80 -5.47 -12.12
N GLY A 104 -6.09 -5.68 -12.05
CA GLY A 104 -6.69 -6.96 -12.42
C GLY A 104 -8.22 -6.90 -12.37
N ALA A 105 -8.87 -7.74 -13.15
CA ALA A 105 -10.32 -7.85 -13.20
C ALA A 105 -10.92 -8.25 -11.84
N THR A 106 -12.20 -8.01 -11.67
CA THR A 106 -12.94 -8.52 -10.51
C THR A 106 -12.84 -10.05 -10.47
N ARG A 107 -12.63 -10.61 -9.27
CA ARG A 107 -12.43 -12.06 -9.05
C ARG A 107 -11.14 -12.64 -9.66
N SER A 108 -10.19 -11.82 -10.09
CA SER A 108 -8.88 -12.30 -10.58
C SER A 108 -7.96 -12.85 -9.48
N GLY A 109 -8.38 -12.77 -8.22
CA GLY A 109 -7.61 -13.26 -7.08
C GLY A 109 -6.64 -12.24 -6.48
N LYS A 110 -6.70 -10.96 -6.84
CA LYS A 110 -5.82 -9.90 -6.30
C LYS A 110 -5.71 -9.93 -4.77
N SER A 111 -6.88 -9.87 -4.09
CA SER A 111 -6.91 -9.84 -2.63
C SER A 111 -6.31 -11.11 -2.03
N ARG A 112 -6.67 -12.27 -2.58
CA ARG A 112 -6.26 -13.56 -2.02
C ARG A 112 -4.81 -13.92 -2.28
N ARG A 113 -4.31 -13.62 -3.49
CA ARG A 113 -2.97 -14.09 -3.94
C ARG A 113 -1.85 -13.09 -3.69
N ILE A 114 -2.19 -11.80 -3.57
CA ILE A 114 -1.21 -10.75 -3.42
C ILE A 114 -1.40 -10.02 -2.10
N ILE A 115 -2.60 -9.47 -1.85
CA ILE A 115 -2.81 -8.57 -0.71
C ILE A 115 -2.74 -9.33 0.61
N LEU A 116 -3.46 -10.47 0.76
CA LEU A 116 -3.44 -11.25 1.99
C LEU A 116 -2.05 -11.83 2.27
N GLU A 117 -1.35 -12.31 1.24
CA GLU A 117 0.02 -12.82 1.38
C GLU A 117 0.99 -11.71 1.78
N SER A 118 0.84 -10.51 1.23
CA SER A 118 1.66 -9.36 1.60
C SER A 118 1.40 -8.89 3.03
N ILE A 119 0.14 -8.87 3.47
CA ILE A 119 -0.21 -8.57 4.86
C ILE A 119 0.42 -9.60 5.80
N TRP A 120 0.27 -10.88 5.50
CA TRP A 120 0.88 -11.95 6.29
C TRP A 120 2.41 -11.80 6.37
N PHE A 121 3.05 -11.54 5.23
CA PHE A 121 4.50 -11.38 5.15
C PHE A 121 5.00 -10.18 5.97
N THR A 122 4.32 -9.05 5.86
CA THR A 122 4.65 -7.83 6.61
C THR A 122 4.42 -7.99 8.11
N LEU A 123 3.32 -8.67 8.52
CA LEU A 123 3.09 -9.03 9.93
C LEU A 123 4.19 -9.93 10.48
N LYS A 124 4.68 -10.89 9.69
CA LYS A 124 5.78 -11.74 10.11
C LYS A 124 7.11 -10.99 10.25
N ALA A 125 7.31 -9.95 9.48
CA ALA A 125 8.46 -9.07 9.58
C ALA A 125 8.43 -8.12 10.79
N GLY A 126 7.29 -8.02 11.48
CA GLY A 126 7.14 -7.12 12.63
C GLY A 126 6.88 -5.66 12.27
N GLU A 127 6.49 -5.37 11.03
CA GLU A 127 6.25 -4.00 10.56
C GLU A 127 4.79 -3.56 10.71
N ASN A 128 4.59 -2.27 10.95
CA ASN A 128 3.27 -1.68 11.06
C ASN A 128 2.62 -1.47 9.69
N MET A 129 1.29 -1.51 9.65
CA MET A 129 0.53 -1.34 8.41
C MET A 129 -0.70 -0.47 8.61
N LEU A 130 -1.03 0.30 7.57
CA LEU A 130 -2.30 0.96 7.43
C LEU A 130 -3.04 0.33 6.23
N ILE A 131 -4.24 -0.21 6.48
CA ILE A 131 -5.01 -0.94 5.46
C ILE A 131 -6.36 -0.26 5.27
N ASN A 132 -6.64 0.18 4.04
CA ASN A 132 -7.98 0.62 3.66
C ASN A 132 -8.77 -0.58 3.13
N ASP A 133 -9.78 -1.02 3.90
CA ASP A 133 -10.59 -2.20 3.60
C ASP A 133 -12.08 -1.86 3.48
N PRO A 134 -12.54 -1.35 2.33
CA PRO A 134 -13.93 -0.93 2.15
C PRO A 134 -14.95 -2.06 2.33
N LYS A 135 -14.53 -3.31 2.24
CA LYS A 135 -15.40 -4.49 2.36
C LYS A 135 -15.35 -5.15 3.73
N GLY A 136 -14.30 -4.90 4.51
CA GLY A 136 -14.05 -5.57 5.76
C GLY A 136 -13.52 -7.01 5.64
N GLU A 137 -13.22 -7.45 4.39
CA GLU A 137 -12.71 -8.82 4.14
C GLU A 137 -11.30 -9.01 4.69
N LEU A 138 -10.42 -8.02 4.46
CA LEU A 138 -9.04 -8.09 4.91
C LEU A 138 -8.97 -8.10 6.44
N TYR A 139 -9.73 -7.23 7.09
CA TYR A 139 -9.85 -7.22 8.54
C TYR A 139 -10.32 -8.57 9.09
N ALA A 140 -11.38 -9.13 8.51
CA ALA A 140 -11.94 -10.40 8.96
C ALA A 140 -10.93 -11.55 8.87
N TYR A 141 -10.11 -11.58 7.80
CA TYR A 141 -9.14 -12.65 7.57
C TYR A 141 -7.83 -12.46 8.33
N THR A 142 -7.38 -11.23 8.56
CA THR A 142 -6.02 -10.98 9.07
C THR A 142 -5.96 -10.52 10.52
N SER A 143 -7.04 -9.93 11.06
CA SER A 143 -7.02 -9.39 12.43
C SER A 143 -6.79 -10.44 13.52
N PRO A 144 -7.33 -11.69 13.44
CA PRO A 144 -7.00 -12.70 14.44
C PRO A 144 -5.52 -13.05 14.42
N PHE A 145 -4.98 -13.26 13.21
CA PHE A 145 -3.57 -13.58 13.05
C PHE A 145 -2.65 -12.44 13.54
N ALA A 146 -3.01 -11.18 13.26
CA ALA A 146 -2.25 -10.03 13.75
C ALA A 146 -2.22 -10.00 15.29
N LYS A 147 -3.37 -10.19 15.94
CA LYS A 147 -3.49 -10.24 17.41
C LYS A 147 -2.67 -11.37 18.02
N ASP A 148 -2.72 -12.57 17.42
CA ASP A 148 -1.94 -13.73 17.85
C ASP A 148 -0.42 -13.51 17.72
N ASN A 149 0.02 -12.61 16.84
CA ASN A 149 1.41 -12.19 16.69
C ASN A 149 1.76 -10.92 17.49
N GLY A 150 0.90 -10.48 18.41
CA GLY A 150 1.18 -9.39 19.35
C GLY A 150 0.90 -7.98 18.83
N TYR A 151 0.21 -7.84 17.70
CA TYR A 151 -0.15 -6.53 17.17
C TYR A 151 -1.37 -5.93 17.88
N GLN A 152 -1.32 -4.65 18.13
CA GLN A 152 -2.50 -3.86 18.43
C GLN A 152 -3.25 -3.59 17.12
N VAL A 153 -4.47 -4.12 17.02
CA VAL A 153 -5.32 -3.95 15.83
C VAL A 153 -6.36 -2.89 16.11
N VAL A 154 -6.22 -1.74 15.46
CA VAL A 154 -7.18 -0.64 15.50
C VAL A 154 -8.04 -0.70 14.24
N ALA A 155 -9.36 -0.76 14.41
CA ALA A 155 -10.30 -0.80 13.30
C ALA A 155 -11.27 0.38 13.40
N ILE A 156 -11.17 1.32 12.47
CA ILE A 156 -12.10 2.45 12.36
C ILE A 156 -13.19 2.06 11.36
N ASP A 157 -14.41 1.84 11.84
CA ASP A 157 -15.55 1.45 11.00
C ASP A 157 -16.52 2.63 10.85
N PHE A 158 -16.42 3.34 9.71
CA PHE A 158 -17.31 4.46 9.40
C PHE A 158 -18.77 4.05 9.10
N ARG A 159 -19.02 2.76 8.80
CA ARG A 159 -20.39 2.25 8.57
C ARG A 159 -21.09 1.91 9.87
N ASN A 160 -20.34 1.40 10.83
CA ASN A 160 -20.84 1.01 12.14
C ASN A 160 -19.90 1.56 13.24
N PRO A 161 -19.89 2.87 13.48
CA PRO A 161 -18.93 3.49 14.40
C PRO A 161 -18.92 2.86 15.80
N ASN A 162 -20.08 2.36 16.26
CA ASN A 162 -20.22 1.71 17.55
C ASN A 162 -19.55 0.31 17.65
N LYS A 163 -19.13 -0.27 16.51
CA LYS A 163 -18.45 -1.58 16.45
C LYS A 163 -16.95 -1.47 16.22
N GLY A 164 -16.50 -0.29 15.80
CA GLY A 164 -15.09 -0.01 15.60
C GLY A 164 -14.33 0.27 16.89
N THR A 165 -13.04 0.45 16.78
CA THR A 165 -12.22 0.98 17.86
C THR A 165 -12.55 2.45 18.03
N HIS A 166 -12.88 2.85 19.26
CA HIS A 166 -13.09 4.25 19.57
C HIS A 166 -11.74 4.96 19.52
N TYR A 167 -11.71 6.05 18.78
CA TYR A 167 -10.54 6.92 18.68
C TYR A 167 -10.86 8.26 19.30
N ASN A 168 -10.06 8.68 20.28
CA ASN A 168 -10.17 9.98 20.93
C ASN A 168 -9.19 10.96 20.26
N TYR A 169 -9.70 11.86 19.43
CA TYR A 169 -8.88 12.86 18.72
C TYR A 169 -8.17 13.84 19.67
N MET A 170 -8.61 13.92 20.91
CA MET A 170 -8.08 14.82 21.92
C MET A 170 -6.99 14.16 22.79
N GLU A 171 -6.77 12.85 22.66
CA GLU A 171 -5.89 12.10 23.57
C GLU A 171 -4.45 12.59 23.53
N GLU A 172 -3.93 12.86 22.33
CA GLU A 172 -2.56 13.38 22.16
C GLU A 172 -2.44 14.81 22.72
N ILE A 173 -3.44 15.65 22.50
CA ILE A 173 -3.49 17.03 23.05
C ILE A 173 -3.50 16.98 24.57
N ILE A 174 -4.36 16.16 25.15
CA ILE A 174 -4.45 15.97 26.60
C ILE A 174 -3.12 15.47 27.17
N SER A 175 -2.51 14.50 26.53
CA SER A 175 -1.21 13.95 26.94
C SER A 175 -0.10 15.01 26.90
N ALA A 176 -0.10 15.87 25.88
CA ALA A 176 0.86 16.97 25.76
C ALA A 176 0.64 18.02 26.89
N ILE A 177 -0.62 18.34 27.21
CA ILE A 177 -0.96 19.24 28.33
C ILE A 177 -0.51 18.62 29.66
N ASP A 178 -0.83 17.37 29.92
CA ASP A 178 -0.50 16.68 31.17
C ASP A 178 1.02 16.55 31.37
N SER A 179 1.78 16.43 30.29
CA SER A 179 3.25 16.41 30.30
C SER A 179 3.88 17.80 30.46
N GLY A 180 3.07 18.88 30.42
CA GLY A 180 3.53 20.25 30.47
C GLY A 180 4.12 20.78 29.15
N ASN A 181 3.98 20.04 28.06
CA ASN A 181 4.45 20.47 26.74
C ASN A 181 3.38 21.30 26.00
N VAL A 182 3.20 22.54 26.48
CA VAL A 182 2.18 23.44 25.94
C VAL A 182 2.36 23.76 24.47
N ALA A 183 3.61 23.84 23.99
CA ALA A 183 3.90 24.13 22.59
C ALA A 183 3.35 23.01 21.68
N GLU A 184 3.63 21.77 22.01
CA GLU A 184 3.12 20.60 21.29
C GLU A 184 1.59 20.52 21.36
N ALA A 185 0.98 20.79 22.52
CA ALA A 185 -0.46 20.81 22.66
C ALA A 185 -1.13 21.85 21.74
N VAL A 186 -0.52 23.02 21.60
CA VAL A 186 -0.99 24.08 20.68
C VAL A 186 -0.86 23.62 19.22
N ASP A 187 0.28 23.05 18.83
CA ASP A 187 0.50 22.58 17.45
C ASP A 187 -0.50 21.47 17.07
N LEU A 188 -0.68 20.46 17.93
CA LEU A 188 -1.65 19.39 17.75
C LEU A 188 -3.10 19.92 17.67
N THR A 189 -3.40 20.96 18.46
CA THR A 189 -4.72 21.60 18.42
C THR A 189 -4.97 22.29 17.09
N TRP A 190 -3.98 23.02 16.55
CA TRP A 190 -4.11 23.66 15.26
C TRP A 190 -4.22 22.65 14.10
N ASP A 191 -3.51 21.52 14.18
CA ASP A 191 -3.64 20.43 13.23
C ASP A 191 -5.05 19.84 13.24
N LEU A 192 -5.59 19.55 14.41
CA LEU A 192 -6.96 19.07 14.56
C LEU A 192 -7.99 20.09 14.02
N VAL A 193 -7.85 21.36 14.37
CA VAL A 193 -8.74 22.45 13.92
C VAL A 193 -8.69 22.58 12.39
N SER A 194 -7.51 22.50 11.79
CA SER A 194 -7.36 22.57 10.33
C SER A 194 -8.14 21.47 9.60
N VAL A 195 -8.18 20.28 10.19
CA VAL A 195 -8.96 19.15 9.65
C VAL A 195 -10.45 19.34 9.85
N LEU A 196 -10.88 19.87 11.02
CA LEU A 196 -12.29 20.06 11.34
C LEU A 196 -12.94 21.18 10.51
N VAL A 197 -12.24 22.30 10.35
CA VAL A 197 -12.75 23.47 9.61
C VAL A 197 -12.57 23.27 8.09
N GLY A 198 -11.48 22.58 7.69
CA GLY A 198 -11.15 22.32 6.28
C GLY A 198 -10.62 23.55 5.55
N ASP A 199 -10.71 23.51 4.23
CA ASP A 199 -10.17 24.56 3.37
C ASP A 199 -10.92 25.90 3.50
N LEU A 200 -10.19 27.00 3.30
CA LEU A 200 -10.70 28.34 3.31
C LEU A 200 -11.88 28.52 2.31
N LYS A 201 -13.06 28.81 2.82
CA LYS A 201 -14.26 29.15 2.04
C LYS A 201 -14.73 30.53 2.42
N GLY A 202 -14.65 31.47 1.48
CA GLY A 202 -15.09 32.85 1.70
C GLY A 202 -13.98 33.79 2.19
N GLU A 203 -14.34 34.78 3.02
CA GLU A 203 -13.38 35.77 3.51
C GLU A 203 -12.49 35.21 4.63
N PRO A 204 -11.17 35.44 4.57
CA PRO A 204 -10.21 34.89 5.54
C PRO A 204 -10.52 35.22 7.01
N ILE A 205 -11.15 36.36 7.27
CA ILE A 205 -11.46 36.81 8.64
C ILE A 205 -12.42 35.86 9.36
N TRP A 206 -13.43 35.36 8.64
CA TRP A 206 -14.40 34.42 9.21
C TRP A 206 -13.79 33.05 9.46
N HIS A 207 -13.03 32.57 8.48
CA HIS A 207 -12.33 31.28 8.61
C HIS A 207 -11.33 31.31 9.77
N ASN A 208 -10.49 32.34 9.86
CA ASN A 208 -9.52 32.47 10.93
C ASN A 208 -10.20 32.63 12.31
N GLY A 209 -11.34 33.35 12.36
CA GLY A 209 -12.14 33.48 13.56
C GLY A 209 -12.74 32.16 14.03
N GLU A 210 -13.23 31.35 13.10
CA GLU A 210 -13.75 30.01 13.38
C GLU A 210 -12.65 29.10 13.92
N CYS A 211 -11.50 29.04 13.25
CA CYS A 211 -10.34 28.27 13.70
C CYS A 211 -9.88 28.69 15.10
N ALA A 212 -9.74 29.99 15.34
CA ALA A 212 -9.30 30.51 16.63
C ALA A 212 -10.29 30.17 17.76
N THR A 213 -11.60 30.26 17.48
CA THR A 213 -12.65 29.94 18.46
C THR A 213 -12.64 28.48 18.84
N ILE A 214 -12.51 27.57 17.85
CA ILE A 214 -12.44 26.14 18.09
C ILE A 214 -11.15 25.79 18.83
N ALA A 215 -10.00 26.34 18.43
CA ALA A 215 -8.73 26.10 19.10
C ALA A 215 -8.77 26.54 20.57
N ALA A 216 -9.30 27.72 20.84
CA ALA A 216 -9.47 28.22 22.22
C ALA A 216 -10.46 27.39 23.06
N SER A 217 -11.34 26.63 22.43
CA SER A 217 -12.30 25.75 23.13
C SER A 217 -11.73 24.39 23.45
N ILE A 218 -10.65 24.00 22.77
CA ILE A 218 -9.96 22.73 22.95
C ILE A 218 -8.86 22.85 24.02
N LEU A 219 -8.10 23.94 24.00
CA LEU A 219 -7.06 24.25 24.99
C LEU A 219 -7.64 24.76 26.32
#